data_8d52c11393c71fe0bf5d114131f264f3
#
_entry.id   8d52c11393c71fe0bf5d114131f264f3
#
_cell.length_a   1.000
_cell.length_b   1.000
_cell.length_c   1.000
_cell.angle_alpha   90.00
_cell.angle_beta   90.00
_cell.angle_gamma   90.00
#
_symmetry.space_group_name_H-M   'P 1'
#
loop_
_entity.id
_entity.type
_entity.pdbx_description
1 polymer ?
#
loop_
_entity_poly.entity_id
_entity_poly.type
_entity_poly.pdbx_seq_one_letter_code
_entity_poly.pdbx_strand_id
1 'polypeptide(L)'
;GPAGPPRAVRVLGVWAACTLLTLVLARLGAQDTPATPWGGSAPSWLEHMAFWDAGWYERILTEGYPSVLPASADGVVQQNTWAFMPLLPLLAAASSSVTGLPFYASAALVSLTASAAAALGLDRWLAPRTGARQSLWAVALVWSSPCALVLQTPYAEALGLALTAAALGLAHRRRFLIAAPIAALACLSRPNPKRSNSIDWLL
;
A
#
# COMPACT_ATOMS: atom_id res chain seq x y z
N GLY A 1 -37.35 1.26 -15.87
CA GLY A 1 -36.85 1.89 -14.67
C GLY A 1 -35.46 2.50 -14.94
N PRO A 2 -35.00 3.51 -14.17
CA PRO A 2 -33.70 4.11 -14.40
C PRO A 2 -32.61 3.05 -14.21
N ALA A 3 -31.66 3.00 -15.14
CA ALA A 3 -30.51 2.10 -15.05
C ALA A 3 -29.73 2.44 -13.76
N GLY A 4 -29.48 1.43 -12.91
CA GLY A 4 -28.69 1.63 -11.69
C GLY A 4 -27.27 2.12 -12.00
N PRO A 5 -26.53 2.64 -11.00
CA PRO A 5 -25.20 3.20 -11.21
C PRO A 5 -24.25 2.17 -11.84
N PRO A 6 -23.30 2.61 -12.69
CA PRO A 6 -22.28 1.76 -13.29
C PRO A 6 -21.57 0.90 -12.25
N ARG A 7 -21.16 -0.32 -12.61
CA ARG A 7 -20.54 -1.26 -11.68
C ARG A 7 -19.33 -0.66 -10.97
N ALA A 8 -18.46 0.04 -11.68
CA ALA A 8 -17.29 0.68 -11.10
C ALA A 8 -17.66 1.68 -9.97
N VAL A 9 -18.75 2.44 -10.15
CA VAL A 9 -19.24 3.37 -9.12
C VAL A 9 -19.69 2.62 -7.87
N ARG A 10 -20.34 1.47 -8.01
CA ARG A 10 -20.73 0.64 -6.84
C ARG A 10 -19.50 0.08 -6.11
N VAL A 11 -18.50 -0.39 -6.83
CA VAL A 11 -17.24 -0.89 -6.24
C VAL A 11 -16.51 0.23 -5.50
N LEU A 12 -16.35 1.39 -6.14
CA LEU A 12 -15.72 2.56 -5.50
C LEU A 12 -16.53 3.08 -4.32
N GLY A 13 -17.86 3.01 -4.35
CA GLY A 13 -18.71 3.35 -3.22
C GLY A 13 -18.49 2.43 -2.01
N VAL A 14 -18.42 1.11 -2.23
CA VAL A 14 -18.10 0.14 -1.18
C VAL A 14 -16.68 0.37 -0.64
N TRP A 15 -15.71 0.50 -1.54
CA TRP A 15 -14.32 0.83 -1.17
C TRP A 15 -14.25 2.11 -0.34
N ALA A 16 -14.88 3.19 -0.78
CA ALA A 16 -14.85 4.48 -0.09
C ALA A 16 -15.51 4.42 1.30
N ALA A 17 -16.64 3.73 1.43
CA ALA A 17 -17.31 3.56 2.72
C ALA A 17 -16.44 2.77 3.72
N CYS A 18 -15.85 1.66 3.30
CA CYS A 18 -14.96 0.87 4.14
C CYS A 18 -13.67 1.65 4.49
N THR A 19 -13.08 2.33 3.50
CA THR A 19 -11.89 3.19 3.69
C THR A 19 -12.18 4.30 4.68
N LEU A 20 -13.29 5.02 4.53
CA LEU A 20 -13.69 6.08 5.46
C LEU A 20 -13.87 5.55 6.88
N LEU A 21 -14.54 4.41 7.04
CA LEU A 21 -14.68 3.74 8.35
C LEU A 21 -13.31 3.47 8.98
N THR A 22 -12.39 2.86 8.24
CA THR A 22 -11.04 2.54 8.73
C THR A 22 -10.27 3.81 9.11
N LEU A 23 -10.35 4.87 8.28
CA LEU A 23 -9.69 6.16 8.56
C LEU A 23 -10.28 6.86 9.79
N VAL A 24 -11.60 6.77 9.99
CA VAL A 24 -12.25 7.30 11.22
C VAL A 24 -11.79 6.53 12.44
N LEU A 25 -11.77 5.19 12.39
CA LEU A 25 -11.28 4.37 13.50
C LEU A 25 -9.80 4.65 13.81
N ALA A 26 -8.95 4.78 12.79
CA ALA A 26 -7.55 5.17 12.95
C ALA A 26 -7.41 6.57 13.57
N ARG A 27 -8.26 7.52 13.19
CA ARG A 27 -8.29 8.88 13.78
C ARG A 27 -8.68 8.86 15.25
N LEU A 28 -9.67 8.04 15.61
CA LEU A 28 -10.09 7.87 17.01
C LEU A 28 -8.97 7.20 17.82
N GLY A 29 -8.36 6.14 17.29
CA GLY A 29 -7.24 5.46 17.93
C GLY A 29 -6.02 6.38 18.16
N ALA A 30 -5.74 7.30 17.21
CA ALA A 30 -4.66 8.26 17.36
C ALA A 30 -4.81 9.19 18.59
N GLN A 31 -6.06 9.51 18.98
CA GLN A 31 -6.34 10.41 20.12
C GLN A 31 -5.90 9.79 21.46
N ASP A 32 -6.05 8.48 21.59
CA ASP A 32 -5.75 7.73 22.82
C ASP A 32 -4.35 7.07 22.79
N THR A 33 -3.56 7.34 21.74
CA THR A 33 -2.22 6.76 21.62
C THR A 33 -1.28 7.40 22.65
N PRO A 34 -0.66 6.60 23.56
CA PRO A 34 0.34 7.11 24.50
C PRO A 34 1.63 7.48 23.78
N ALA A 35 2.48 8.28 24.43
CA ALA A 35 3.83 8.53 23.92
C ALA A 35 4.61 7.22 23.81
N THR A 36 5.33 7.04 22.71
CA THR A 36 6.19 5.90 22.44
C THR A 36 7.60 6.37 22.11
N PRO A 37 8.62 5.49 22.12
CA PRO A 37 9.96 5.86 21.67
C PRO A 37 10.02 6.39 20.22
N TRP A 38 8.99 6.15 19.42
CA TRP A 38 8.92 6.52 17.99
C TRP A 38 7.94 7.65 17.69
N GLY A 39 7.19 8.16 18.68
CA GLY A 39 6.22 9.24 18.47
C GLY A 39 5.66 9.79 19.78
N GLY A 40 5.26 11.06 19.76
CA GLY A 40 4.61 11.73 20.89
C GLY A 40 3.24 11.15 21.24
N SER A 41 2.66 11.59 22.37
CA SER A 41 1.28 11.26 22.74
C SER A 41 0.30 11.98 21.83
N ALA A 42 -0.85 11.34 21.55
CA ALA A 42 -1.93 11.85 20.72
C ALA A 42 -1.41 12.47 19.38
N PRO A 43 -0.67 11.71 18.56
CA PRO A 43 -0.10 12.20 17.31
C PRO A 43 -1.19 12.77 16.39
N SER A 44 -0.82 13.67 15.49
CA SER A 44 -1.72 14.06 14.41
C SER A 44 -2.10 12.84 13.57
N TRP A 45 -3.23 12.92 12.85
CA TRP A 45 -3.68 11.80 12.04
C TRP A 45 -2.63 11.33 11.04
N LEU A 46 -1.92 12.25 10.39
CA LEU A 46 -0.89 11.91 9.40
C LEU A 46 0.35 11.27 10.05
N GLU A 47 0.78 11.75 11.21
CA GLU A 47 1.86 11.14 11.99
C GLU A 47 1.48 9.73 12.44
N HIS A 48 0.24 9.55 12.91
CA HIS A 48 -0.28 8.23 13.28
C HIS A 48 -0.31 7.25 12.12
N MET A 49 -0.59 7.72 10.90
CA MET A 49 -0.61 6.89 9.68
C MET A 49 0.79 6.68 9.08
N ALA A 50 1.77 7.50 9.44
CA ALA A 50 3.13 7.49 8.90
C ALA A 50 4.15 6.79 9.82
N PHE A 51 3.69 5.85 10.67
CA PHE A 51 4.58 5.13 11.59
C PHE A 51 5.33 3.96 10.90
N TRP A 52 6.30 3.34 11.59
CA TRP A 52 7.11 2.20 11.16
C TRP A 52 7.78 2.38 9.78
N ASP A 53 7.34 1.61 8.80
CA ASP A 53 7.98 1.51 7.48
C ASP A 53 7.90 2.81 6.66
N ALA A 54 6.96 3.70 6.96
CA ALA A 54 6.79 4.95 6.23
C ALA A 54 8.05 5.83 6.26
N GLY A 55 8.77 5.84 7.38
CA GLY A 55 10.03 6.58 7.53
C GLY A 55 11.14 6.05 6.61
N TRP A 56 11.18 4.75 6.32
CA TRP A 56 12.16 4.17 5.41
C TRP A 56 11.97 4.64 3.97
N TYR A 57 10.72 4.82 3.54
CA TYR A 57 10.44 5.36 2.20
C TYR A 57 10.89 6.81 2.05
N GLU A 58 10.76 7.64 3.08
CA GLU A 58 11.28 9.02 3.06
C GLU A 58 12.81 9.01 3.01
N ARG A 59 13.46 8.14 3.79
CA ARG A 59 14.91 8.00 3.81
C ARG A 59 15.49 7.57 2.45
N ILE A 60 14.78 6.78 1.65
CA ILE A 60 15.21 6.46 0.29
C ILE A 60 15.37 7.72 -0.56
N LEU A 61 14.50 8.74 -0.41
CA LEU A 61 14.61 9.99 -1.15
C LEU A 61 15.68 10.93 -0.59
N THR A 62 15.86 10.96 0.71
CA THR A 62 16.77 11.92 1.39
C THR A 62 18.19 11.39 1.50
N GLU A 63 18.37 10.11 1.75
CA GLU A 63 19.67 9.46 2.02
C GLU A 63 20.09 8.49 0.90
N GLY A 64 19.11 7.97 0.14
CA GLY A 64 19.35 6.95 -0.89
C GLY A 64 19.58 5.56 -0.30
N TYR A 65 20.26 4.73 -1.10
CA TYR A 65 20.67 3.38 -0.69
C TYR A 65 22.15 3.39 -0.30
N PRO A 66 22.52 2.86 0.87
CA PRO A 66 23.91 2.85 1.32
C PRO A 66 24.76 1.98 0.40
N SER A 67 25.94 2.50 -0.01
CA SER A 67 26.93 1.75 -0.80
C SER A 67 27.62 0.65 0.02
N VAL A 68 27.73 0.86 1.34
CA VAL A 68 28.24 -0.11 2.31
C VAL A 68 27.11 -0.41 3.29
N LEU A 69 26.79 -1.70 3.48
CA LEU A 69 25.74 -2.09 4.42
C LEU A 69 26.16 -1.73 5.85
N PRO A 70 25.30 -1.01 6.58
CA PRO A 70 25.58 -0.72 7.98
C PRO A 70 25.59 -2.03 8.79
N ALA A 71 26.64 -2.24 9.56
CA ALA A 71 26.78 -3.42 10.41
C ALA A 71 27.12 -3.01 11.85
N SER A 72 26.69 -3.84 12.81
CA SER A 72 27.12 -3.72 14.20
C SER A 72 28.59 -4.13 14.38
N ALA A 73 29.14 -3.92 15.56
CA ALA A 73 30.49 -4.36 15.91
C ALA A 73 30.69 -5.88 15.74
N ASP A 74 29.62 -6.66 15.90
CA ASP A 74 29.59 -8.11 15.74
C ASP A 74 29.37 -8.57 14.27
N GLY A 75 29.37 -7.63 13.31
CA GLY A 75 29.19 -7.92 11.88
C GLY A 75 27.75 -8.18 11.44
N VAL A 76 26.75 -8.00 12.32
CA VAL A 76 25.33 -8.16 11.97
C VAL A 76 24.85 -6.95 11.20
N VAL A 77 24.27 -7.18 10.00
CA VAL A 77 23.70 -6.12 9.16
C VAL A 77 22.53 -5.45 9.88
N GLN A 78 22.62 -4.13 10.01
CA GLN A 78 21.58 -3.31 10.62
C GLN A 78 20.46 -2.99 9.63
N GLN A 79 19.29 -2.58 10.15
CA GLN A 79 18.18 -2.11 9.32
C GLN A 79 18.64 -0.96 8.42
N ASN A 80 18.26 -1.02 7.14
CA ASN A 80 18.66 -0.01 6.15
C ASN A 80 17.64 0.06 5.00
N THR A 81 17.80 1.04 4.12
CA THR A 81 16.87 1.31 3.02
C THR A 81 16.78 0.19 1.97
N TRP A 82 17.76 -0.74 1.88
CA TRP A 82 17.70 -1.86 0.94
C TRP A 82 16.56 -2.87 1.22
N ALA A 83 15.93 -2.78 2.39
CA ALA A 83 14.74 -3.58 2.69
C ALA A 83 13.48 -3.06 1.98
N PHE A 84 13.52 -1.87 1.38
CA PHE A 84 12.38 -1.19 0.78
C PHE A 84 12.63 -0.84 -0.68
N MET A 85 11.56 -0.89 -1.50
CA MET A 85 11.65 -0.67 -2.93
C MET A 85 11.35 0.80 -3.30
N PRO A 86 11.94 1.32 -4.42
CA PRO A 86 11.93 2.74 -4.74
C PRO A 86 10.61 3.26 -5.34
N LEU A 87 9.68 2.40 -5.79
CA LEU A 87 8.54 2.86 -6.59
C LEU A 87 7.61 3.78 -5.80
N LEU A 88 7.26 3.44 -4.55
CA LEU A 88 6.41 4.29 -3.73
C LEU A 88 7.04 5.66 -3.45
N PRO A 89 8.29 5.76 -2.93
CA PRO A 89 8.89 7.07 -2.69
C PRO A 89 9.02 7.91 -3.97
N LEU A 90 9.36 7.33 -5.12
CA LEU A 90 9.42 8.06 -6.39
C LEU A 90 8.05 8.62 -6.81
N LEU A 91 6.98 7.83 -6.68
CA LEU A 91 5.62 8.29 -6.98
C LEU A 91 5.15 9.35 -5.96
N ALA A 92 5.52 9.21 -4.69
CA ALA A 92 5.23 10.21 -3.67
C ALA A 92 5.94 11.52 -3.94
N ALA A 93 7.23 11.48 -4.33
CA ALA A 93 7.99 12.67 -4.74
C ALA A 93 7.37 13.35 -5.98
N ALA A 94 7.00 12.58 -7.00
CA ALA A 94 6.31 13.10 -8.17
C ALA A 94 4.94 13.72 -7.80
N SER A 95 4.16 13.07 -6.92
CA SER A 95 2.91 13.63 -6.40
C SER A 95 3.15 14.92 -5.62
N SER A 96 4.17 14.97 -4.76
CA SER A 96 4.56 16.15 -3.99
C SER A 96 4.93 17.32 -4.89
N SER A 97 5.70 17.08 -5.95
CA SER A 97 6.11 18.13 -6.90
C SER A 97 4.94 18.76 -7.65
N VAL A 98 3.86 18.00 -7.89
CA VAL A 98 2.66 18.48 -8.59
C VAL A 98 1.66 19.14 -7.63
N THR A 99 1.49 18.55 -6.44
CA THR A 99 0.44 18.97 -5.50
C THR A 99 0.92 19.98 -4.46
N GLY A 100 2.22 20.08 -4.23
CA GLY A 100 2.81 20.84 -3.11
C GLY A 100 2.62 20.20 -1.72
N LEU A 101 2.05 19.00 -1.64
CA LEU A 101 1.85 18.30 -0.38
C LEU A 101 3.17 17.75 0.18
N PRO A 102 3.33 17.67 1.51
CA PRO A 102 4.49 17.01 2.13
C PRO A 102 4.54 15.52 1.78
N PHE A 103 5.73 14.91 1.94
CA PHE A 103 5.99 13.54 1.52
C PHE A 103 4.94 12.52 2.01
N TYR A 104 4.65 12.48 3.30
CA TYR A 104 3.70 11.51 3.86
C TYR A 104 2.28 11.67 3.33
N ALA A 105 1.83 12.91 3.13
CA ALA A 105 0.52 13.17 2.52
C ALA A 105 0.48 12.73 1.06
N SER A 106 1.56 12.97 0.31
CA SER A 106 1.71 12.53 -1.08
C SER A 106 1.77 11.00 -1.18
N ALA A 107 2.52 10.33 -0.29
CA ALA A 107 2.59 8.88 -0.23
C ALA A 107 1.23 8.25 0.14
N ALA A 108 0.51 8.84 1.10
CA ALA A 108 -0.85 8.42 1.44
C ALA A 108 -1.82 8.60 0.26
N LEU A 109 -1.72 9.69 -0.51
CA LEU A 109 -2.53 9.90 -1.71
C LEU A 109 -2.25 8.85 -2.78
N VAL A 110 -0.96 8.49 -3.01
CA VAL A 110 -0.56 7.40 -3.90
C VAL A 110 -1.13 6.08 -3.43
N SER A 111 -1.04 5.76 -2.14
CA SER A 111 -1.57 4.53 -1.56
C SER A 111 -3.09 4.45 -1.66
N LEU A 112 -3.81 5.53 -1.39
CA LEU A 112 -5.28 5.58 -1.51
C LEU A 112 -5.74 5.40 -2.97
N THR A 113 -5.08 6.05 -3.92
CA THR A 113 -5.41 5.88 -5.35
C THR A 113 -5.11 4.47 -5.84
N ALA A 114 -3.99 3.90 -5.42
CA ALA A 114 -3.64 2.50 -5.68
C ALA A 114 -4.64 1.53 -5.03
N SER A 115 -5.08 1.81 -3.80
CA SER A 115 -6.09 1.04 -3.07
C SER A 115 -7.44 1.00 -3.82
N ALA A 116 -7.89 2.14 -4.34
CA ALA A 116 -9.09 2.20 -5.19
C ALA A 116 -8.92 1.38 -6.49
N ALA A 117 -7.76 1.49 -7.13
CA ALA A 117 -7.44 0.70 -8.32
C ALA A 117 -7.38 -0.80 -8.02
N ALA A 118 -6.84 -1.20 -6.86
CA ALA A 118 -6.82 -2.58 -6.40
C ALA A 118 -8.24 -3.13 -6.16
N ALA A 119 -9.15 -2.34 -5.57
CA ALA A 119 -10.55 -2.72 -5.39
C ALA A 119 -11.26 -2.98 -6.74
N LEU A 120 -11.04 -2.10 -7.72
CA LEU A 120 -11.55 -2.28 -9.07
C LEU A 120 -10.91 -3.51 -9.76
N GLY A 121 -9.63 -3.75 -9.55
CA GLY A 121 -8.90 -4.90 -10.08
C GLY A 121 -9.44 -6.22 -9.51
N LEU A 122 -9.62 -6.28 -8.19
CA LEU A 122 -10.20 -7.42 -7.49
C LEU A 122 -11.61 -7.75 -8.01
N ASP A 123 -12.45 -6.72 -8.12
CA ASP A 123 -13.82 -6.89 -8.66
C ASP A 123 -13.82 -7.39 -10.11
N ARG A 124 -12.99 -6.81 -10.99
CA ARG A 124 -12.88 -7.25 -12.38
C ARG A 124 -12.43 -8.70 -12.53
N TRP A 125 -11.62 -9.16 -11.56
CA TRP A 125 -11.14 -10.54 -11.55
C TRP A 125 -12.16 -11.52 -10.96
N LEU A 126 -12.84 -11.15 -9.87
CA LEU A 126 -13.79 -12.01 -9.17
C LEU A 126 -15.17 -12.07 -9.83
N ALA A 127 -15.73 -10.94 -10.24
CA ALA A 127 -17.11 -10.85 -10.67
C ALA A 127 -17.51 -11.86 -11.78
N PRO A 128 -16.67 -12.12 -12.81
CA PRO A 128 -17.00 -13.14 -13.82
C PRO A 128 -16.98 -14.58 -13.27
N ARG A 129 -16.34 -14.82 -12.13
CA ARG A 129 -16.15 -16.16 -11.54
C ARG A 129 -17.14 -16.47 -10.44
N THR A 130 -17.50 -15.49 -9.63
CA THR A 130 -18.29 -15.68 -8.42
C THR A 130 -19.66 -14.98 -8.48
N GLY A 131 -19.84 -14.07 -9.43
CA GLY A 131 -21.02 -13.24 -9.54
C GLY A 131 -20.83 -11.85 -8.95
N ALA A 132 -21.70 -10.93 -9.39
CA ALA A 132 -21.60 -9.50 -9.08
C ALA A 132 -21.74 -9.18 -7.60
N ARG A 133 -22.62 -9.87 -6.90
CA ARG A 133 -22.89 -9.65 -5.46
C ARG A 133 -21.74 -10.16 -4.59
N GLN A 134 -21.26 -11.36 -4.87
CA GLN A 134 -20.18 -12.00 -4.13
C GLN A 134 -18.88 -11.21 -4.26
N SER A 135 -18.60 -10.68 -5.46
CA SER A 135 -17.45 -9.83 -5.70
C SER A 135 -17.50 -8.51 -4.89
N LEU A 136 -18.68 -7.88 -4.75
CA LEU A 136 -18.83 -6.69 -3.90
C LEU A 136 -18.62 -7.02 -2.42
N TRP A 137 -19.11 -8.16 -1.95
CA TRP A 137 -18.83 -8.63 -0.59
C TRP A 137 -17.35 -8.90 -0.37
N ALA A 138 -16.64 -9.47 -1.35
CA ALA A 138 -15.20 -9.66 -1.25
C ALA A 138 -14.45 -8.32 -1.12
N VAL A 139 -14.83 -7.30 -1.90
CA VAL A 139 -14.29 -5.94 -1.74
C VAL A 139 -14.58 -5.40 -0.34
N ALA A 140 -15.83 -5.49 0.13
CA ALA A 140 -16.21 -5.02 1.46
C ALA A 140 -15.38 -5.72 2.56
N LEU A 141 -15.25 -7.03 2.52
CA LEU A 141 -14.50 -7.82 3.51
C LEU A 141 -13.01 -7.46 3.53
N VAL A 142 -12.38 -7.30 2.37
CA VAL A 142 -10.95 -6.92 2.29
C VAL A 142 -10.75 -5.52 2.88
N TRP A 143 -11.55 -4.54 2.50
CA TRP A 143 -11.35 -3.14 2.90
C TRP A 143 -11.96 -2.79 4.27
N SER A 144 -12.77 -3.66 4.89
CA SER A 144 -13.20 -3.54 6.28
C SER A 144 -12.42 -4.42 7.25
N SER A 145 -11.46 -5.21 6.77
CA SER A 145 -10.61 -6.04 7.62
C SER A 145 -9.66 -5.18 8.47
N PRO A 146 -9.21 -5.66 9.65
CA PRO A 146 -8.21 -4.95 10.45
C PRO A 146 -6.92 -4.63 9.67
N CYS A 147 -6.54 -5.49 8.73
CA CYS A 147 -5.36 -5.29 7.89
C CYS A 147 -5.58 -4.23 6.78
N ALA A 148 -6.81 -3.76 6.55
CA ALA A 148 -7.08 -2.76 5.52
C ALA A 148 -6.39 -1.41 5.77
N LEU A 149 -5.99 -1.14 7.01
CA LEU A 149 -5.26 0.07 7.37
C LEU A 149 -3.98 0.22 6.54
N VAL A 150 -3.22 -0.87 6.31
CA VAL A 150 -1.98 -0.83 5.51
C VAL A 150 -2.22 -0.50 4.03
N LEU A 151 -3.45 -0.63 3.52
CA LEU A 151 -3.83 -0.23 2.17
C LEU A 151 -4.16 1.27 2.05
N GLN A 152 -4.09 2.01 3.15
CA GLN A 152 -4.48 3.41 3.26
C GLN A 152 -3.37 4.28 3.87
N THR A 153 -2.39 3.64 4.50
CA THR A 153 -1.18 4.27 5.05
C THR A 153 -0.18 4.59 3.92
N PRO A 154 0.83 5.44 4.15
CA PRO A 154 1.89 5.70 3.18
C PRO A 154 2.84 4.50 3.02
N TYR A 155 2.28 3.35 2.63
CA TYR A 155 2.94 2.06 2.45
C TYR A 155 2.78 1.55 1.02
N ALA A 156 3.63 0.62 0.61
CA ALA A 156 3.66 0.11 -0.76
C ALA A 156 2.64 -1.03 -1.02
N GLU A 157 1.91 -1.50 -0.01
CA GLU A 157 1.00 -2.64 -0.09
C GLU A 157 -0.12 -2.43 -1.11
N ALA A 158 -0.79 -1.28 -1.05
CA ALA A 158 -1.86 -0.95 -1.99
C ALA A 158 -1.35 -0.85 -3.42
N LEU A 159 -0.16 -0.25 -3.60
CA LEU A 159 0.49 -0.11 -4.91
C LEU A 159 0.87 -1.48 -5.47
N GLY A 160 1.50 -2.34 -4.67
CA GLY A 160 1.84 -3.71 -5.05
C GLY A 160 0.60 -4.53 -5.42
N LEU A 161 -0.47 -4.43 -4.63
CA LEU A 161 -1.73 -5.11 -4.89
C LEU A 161 -2.38 -4.64 -6.21
N ALA A 162 -2.43 -3.33 -6.45
CA ALA A 162 -3.00 -2.76 -7.68
C ALA A 162 -2.22 -3.21 -8.92
N LEU A 163 -0.89 -3.12 -8.89
CA LEU A 163 -0.03 -3.52 -10.00
C LEU A 163 -0.11 -5.02 -10.26
N THR A 164 -0.12 -5.84 -9.20
CA THR A 164 -0.28 -7.29 -9.33
C THR A 164 -1.64 -7.65 -9.94
N ALA A 165 -2.72 -7.05 -9.46
CA ALA A 165 -4.05 -7.28 -10.02
C ALA A 165 -4.14 -6.86 -11.50
N ALA A 166 -3.51 -5.74 -11.87
CA ALA A 166 -3.45 -5.29 -13.26
C ALA A 166 -2.63 -6.24 -14.14
N ALA A 167 -1.45 -6.66 -13.70
CA ALA A 167 -0.58 -7.60 -14.42
C ALA A 167 -1.28 -8.94 -14.65
N LEU A 168 -1.89 -9.52 -13.61
CA LEU A 168 -2.66 -10.77 -13.71
C LEU A 168 -3.87 -10.65 -14.64
N GLY A 169 -4.61 -9.53 -14.55
CA GLY A 169 -5.73 -9.27 -15.43
C GLY A 169 -5.34 -9.16 -16.90
N LEU A 170 -4.19 -8.55 -17.20
CA LEU A 170 -3.64 -8.46 -18.55
C LEU A 170 -3.09 -9.79 -19.06
N ALA A 171 -2.39 -10.54 -18.21
CA ALA A 171 -1.87 -11.87 -18.53
C ALA A 171 -3.01 -12.85 -18.83
N HIS A 172 -4.10 -12.81 -18.06
CA HIS A 172 -5.30 -13.61 -18.33
C HIS A 172 -5.92 -13.29 -19.71
N ARG A 173 -5.84 -12.02 -20.16
CA ARG A 173 -6.26 -11.59 -21.51
C ARG A 173 -5.19 -11.82 -22.57
N ARG A 174 -4.11 -12.56 -22.26
CA ARG A 174 -2.96 -12.85 -23.13
C ARG A 174 -2.22 -11.59 -23.64
N ARG A 175 -2.36 -10.44 -22.93
CA ARG A 175 -1.66 -9.18 -23.25
C ARG A 175 -0.30 -9.11 -22.56
N PHE A 176 0.57 -10.08 -22.85
CA PHE A 176 1.84 -10.26 -22.11
C PHE A 176 2.80 -9.09 -22.26
N LEU A 177 2.84 -8.43 -23.43
CA LEU A 177 3.72 -7.27 -23.67
C LEU A 177 3.40 -6.08 -22.75
N ILE A 178 2.15 -5.93 -22.31
CA ILE A 178 1.75 -4.88 -21.36
C ILE A 178 1.82 -5.42 -19.92
N ALA A 179 1.53 -6.71 -19.72
CA ALA A 179 1.56 -7.33 -18.40
C ALA A 179 2.98 -7.36 -17.81
N ALA A 180 4.01 -7.63 -18.64
CA ALA A 180 5.39 -7.78 -18.19
C ALA A 180 5.95 -6.50 -17.53
N PRO A 181 5.90 -5.29 -18.14
CA PRO A 181 6.37 -4.08 -17.49
C PRO A 181 5.56 -3.72 -16.23
N ILE A 182 4.27 -4.00 -16.19
CA ILE A 182 3.46 -3.77 -14.96
C ILE A 182 3.88 -4.74 -13.85
N ALA A 183 4.17 -6.00 -14.18
CA ALA A 183 4.71 -6.96 -13.22
C ALA A 183 6.09 -6.53 -12.70
N ALA A 184 6.95 -5.99 -13.58
CA ALA A 184 8.24 -5.43 -13.17
C ALA A 184 8.07 -4.25 -12.21
N LEU A 185 7.12 -3.34 -12.45
CA LEU A 185 6.78 -2.25 -11.53
C LEU A 185 6.25 -2.78 -10.19
N ALA A 186 5.48 -3.88 -10.19
CA ALA A 186 5.05 -4.52 -8.95
C ALA A 186 6.24 -5.01 -8.12
N CYS A 187 7.29 -5.56 -8.75
CA CYS A 187 8.53 -5.95 -8.06
C CYS A 187 9.29 -4.74 -7.49
N LEU A 188 9.19 -3.56 -8.12
CA LEU A 188 9.77 -2.31 -7.62
C LEU A 188 8.93 -1.64 -6.53
N SER A 189 7.73 -2.14 -6.26
CA SER A 189 6.91 -1.68 -5.13
C SER A 189 7.16 -2.48 -3.87
N ARG A 190 7.45 -3.77 -4.00
CA ARG A 190 7.64 -4.69 -2.86
C ARG A 190 8.73 -5.72 -3.14
N PRO A 191 9.68 -5.93 -2.21
CA PRO A 191 10.65 -7.01 -2.38
C PRO A 191 9.91 -8.34 -2.43
N ASN A 192 10.25 -9.17 -3.40
CA ASN A 192 9.81 -10.56 -3.39
C ASN A 192 10.61 -11.26 -2.28
N PRO A 193 9.99 -11.82 -1.23
CA PRO A 193 10.74 -12.53 -0.22
C PRO A 193 11.38 -13.73 -0.89
N LYS A 194 12.68 -13.62 -1.25
CA LYS A 194 13.47 -14.81 -1.49
C LYS A 194 13.34 -15.63 -0.22
N ARG A 195 12.98 -16.91 -0.34
CA ARG A 195 13.07 -17.85 0.76
C ARG A 195 14.47 -17.74 1.37
N SER A 196 14.57 -16.95 2.43
CA SER A 196 15.67 -17.06 3.36
C SER A 196 15.50 -18.43 4.01
N ASN A 197 16.44 -19.32 3.79
CA ASN A 197 16.45 -20.63 4.46
C ASN A 197 16.84 -20.52 5.95
N SER A 198 16.79 -19.34 6.52
CA SER A 198 17.03 -19.11 7.94
C SER A 198 15.69 -18.94 8.67
N ILE A 199 15.25 -20.04 9.27
CA ILE A 199 14.15 -20.11 10.27
C ILE A 199 14.60 -19.49 11.62
N ASP A 200 15.49 -18.53 11.61
CA ASP A 200 16.13 -18.01 12.82
C ASP A 200 15.39 -16.81 13.46
N TRP A 201 14.13 -16.57 13.09
CA TRP A 201 13.30 -15.49 13.67
C TRP A 201 12.31 -15.96 14.75
N LEU A 202 12.38 -17.24 15.19
CA LEU A 202 11.42 -17.83 16.16
C LEU A 202 12.08 -18.39 17.44
N LEU A 203 13.30 -17.98 17.78
CA LEU A 203 13.90 -18.29 19.09
C LEU A 203 14.28 -17.02 19.83
#